data_bbc8dd2b896bffb1f26e413eafec25ad
#
_entry.id   bbc8dd2b896bffb1f26e413eafec25ad
#
_cell.length_a   1.000
_cell.length_b   1.000
_cell.length_c   1.000
_cell.angle_alpha   90.00
_cell.angle_beta   90.00
_cell.angle_gamma   90.00
#
_symmetry.space_group_name_H-M   'P 1'
#
loop_
_entity.id
_entity.type
_entity.pdbx_description
1 polymer ?
#
loop_
_entity_poly.entity_id
_entity_poly.type
_entity_poly.pdbx_seq_one_letter_code
_entity_poly.pdbx_strand_id
1 'polypeptide(L)'
;MSVELSNEEITRYSRHLILPEVGMAGQKKLKATSVLCIGTGGLGSPILMYLAAAGIGKIGIVDFDVVDFSNLQRQIAHGTADVGRPKVESGKETINSINPEVEVVVHETRLSADNVMEIMAPYDIVVDGTDNFPTRYLTNDACVLLKKPNV
;
A
#
# COMPACT_ATOMS: atom_id res chain seq x y z
N MET A 1 5.56 -4.59 21.63
CA MET A 1 5.17 -3.27 22.23
C MET A 1 3.77 -2.96 21.75
N SER A 2 2.87 -2.49 22.63
CA SER A 2 1.53 -2.07 22.23
C SER A 2 1.64 -0.78 21.42
N VAL A 3 1.04 -0.77 20.23
CA VAL A 3 0.95 0.43 19.40
C VAL A 3 -0.09 1.36 20.03
N GLU A 4 0.28 2.63 20.27
CA GLU A 4 -0.61 3.64 20.80
C GLU A 4 -0.94 4.68 19.74
N LEU A 5 -2.14 5.27 19.79
CA LEU A 5 -2.54 6.36 18.94
C LEU A 5 -2.24 7.70 19.60
N SER A 6 -1.69 8.64 18.85
CA SER A 6 -1.55 10.03 19.30
C SER A 6 -2.91 10.74 19.34
N ASN A 7 -2.98 11.90 19.99
CA ASN A 7 -4.21 12.70 20.01
C ASN A 7 -4.61 13.17 18.60
N GLU A 8 -3.66 13.41 17.73
CA GLU A 8 -3.92 13.77 16.33
C GLU A 8 -4.50 12.59 15.55
N GLU A 9 -3.99 11.38 15.75
CA GLU A 9 -4.53 10.16 15.17
C GLU A 9 -5.94 9.84 15.70
N ILE A 10 -6.20 10.03 17.00
CA ILE A 10 -7.55 9.89 17.59
C ILE A 10 -8.52 10.85 16.91
N THR A 11 -8.11 12.08 16.66
CA THR A 11 -8.92 13.07 15.95
C THR A 11 -9.14 12.65 14.49
N ARG A 12 -8.08 12.25 13.79
CA ARG A 12 -8.11 11.79 12.39
C ARG A 12 -9.06 10.62 12.21
N TYR A 13 -8.97 9.61 13.06
CA TYR A 13 -9.74 8.37 12.96
C TYR A 13 -11.03 8.35 13.78
N SER A 14 -11.49 9.50 14.26
CA SER A 14 -12.66 9.60 15.15
C SER A 14 -13.90 8.90 14.58
N ARG A 15 -14.11 8.91 13.27
CA ARG A 15 -15.22 8.21 12.60
C ARG A 15 -15.06 6.70 12.57
N HIS A 16 -13.84 6.17 12.58
CA HIS A 16 -13.58 4.74 12.77
C HIS A 16 -13.78 4.32 14.21
N LEU A 17 -13.38 5.17 15.16
CA LEU A 17 -13.42 4.84 16.60
C LEU A 17 -14.85 4.69 17.14
N ILE A 18 -15.84 5.31 16.51
CA ILE A 18 -17.26 5.17 16.88
C ILE A 18 -17.94 3.94 16.26
N LEU A 19 -17.29 3.26 15.29
CA LEU A 19 -17.82 2.04 14.70
C LEU A 19 -17.56 0.85 15.64
N PRO A 20 -18.58 0.11 16.07
CA PRO A 20 -18.41 -1.02 17.00
C PRO A 20 -17.45 -2.09 16.49
N GLU A 21 -17.41 -2.30 15.16
CA GLU A 21 -16.58 -3.30 14.49
C GLU A 21 -15.09 -2.89 14.44
N VAL A 22 -14.78 -1.61 14.54
CA VAL A 22 -13.41 -1.08 14.50
C VAL A 22 -12.96 -0.66 15.89
N GLY A 23 -13.55 0.41 16.41
CA GLY A 23 -13.19 0.99 17.70
C GLY A 23 -11.70 1.30 17.85
N MET A 24 -11.29 1.57 19.07
CA MET A 24 -9.88 1.82 19.41
C MET A 24 -8.99 0.59 19.12
N ALA A 25 -9.48 -0.60 19.43
CA ALA A 25 -8.72 -1.83 19.24
C ALA A 25 -8.47 -2.12 17.76
N GLY A 26 -9.47 -1.93 16.91
CA GLY A 26 -9.35 -2.09 15.47
C GLY A 26 -8.39 -1.08 14.85
N GLN A 27 -8.48 0.20 15.25
CA GLN A 27 -7.58 1.23 14.74
C GLN A 27 -6.12 0.99 15.14
N LYS A 28 -5.86 0.51 16.36
CA LYS A 28 -4.52 0.09 16.79
C LYS A 28 -3.99 -1.10 15.95
N LYS A 29 -4.87 -2.04 15.57
CA LYS A 29 -4.49 -3.14 14.67
C LYS A 29 -4.13 -2.61 13.28
N LEU A 30 -4.90 -1.68 12.70
CA LEU A 30 -4.57 -1.04 11.43
C LEU A 30 -3.19 -0.38 11.50
N LYS A 31 -2.93 0.41 12.52
CA LYS A 31 -1.63 1.06 12.73
C LYS A 31 -0.47 0.07 12.93
N ALA A 32 -0.73 -1.09 13.50
CA ALA A 32 0.28 -2.14 13.70
C ALA A 32 0.54 -2.98 12.44
N THR A 33 -0.32 -2.88 11.44
CA THR A 33 -0.28 -3.73 10.24
C THR A 33 0.61 -3.14 9.15
N SER A 34 1.34 -4.02 8.46
CA SER A 34 2.12 -3.71 7.27
C SER A 34 1.49 -4.35 6.02
N VAL A 35 1.30 -3.57 4.98
CA VAL A 35 0.68 -4.02 3.71
C VAL A 35 1.63 -3.77 2.55
N LEU A 36 1.87 -4.78 1.73
CA LEU A 36 2.58 -4.63 0.46
C LEU A 36 1.58 -4.51 -0.68
N CYS A 37 1.63 -3.41 -1.41
CA CYS A 37 0.86 -3.21 -2.64
C CYS A 37 1.75 -3.45 -3.86
N ILE A 38 1.34 -4.38 -4.71
CA ILE A 38 2.03 -4.70 -5.96
C ILE A 38 1.31 -4.01 -7.10
N GLY A 39 1.98 -3.04 -7.71
CA GLY A 39 1.42 -2.16 -8.74
C GLY A 39 0.72 -0.92 -8.16
N THR A 40 1.03 0.23 -8.76
CA THR A 40 0.45 1.54 -8.46
C THR A 40 -0.43 2.06 -9.60
N GLY A 41 -0.91 1.14 -10.42
CA GLY A 41 -1.76 1.41 -11.58
C GLY A 41 -3.20 1.75 -11.22
N GLY A 42 -4.13 1.43 -12.10
CA GLY A 42 -5.55 1.75 -11.94
C GLY A 42 -6.21 1.07 -10.74
N LEU A 43 -5.80 -0.14 -10.39
CA LEU A 43 -6.26 -0.85 -9.19
C LEU A 43 -5.48 -0.43 -7.96
N GLY A 44 -4.15 -0.32 -8.05
CA GLY A 44 -3.29 0.04 -6.93
C GLY A 44 -3.51 1.45 -6.42
N SER A 45 -3.76 2.42 -7.30
CA SER A 45 -3.95 3.83 -6.92
C SER A 45 -5.02 4.04 -5.84
N PRO A 46 -6.29 3.64 -6.04
CA PRO A 46 -7.31 3.82 -5.01
C PRO A 46 -7.00 3.01 -3.74
N ILE A 47 -6.44 1.81 -3.87
CA ILE A 47 -6.08 0.97 -2.73
C ILE A 47 -5.07 1.70 -1.84
N LEU A 48 -3.98 2.21 -2.40
CA LEU A 48 -2.94 2.95 -1.66
C LEU A 48 -3.52 4.15 -0.92
N MET A 49 -4.38 4.93 -1.60
CA MET A 49 -4.98 6.13 -1.01
C MET A 49 -5.92 5.78 0.15
N TYR A 50 -6.76 4.75 0.01
CA TYR A 50 -7.68 4.35 1.08
C TYR A 50 -6.96 3.65 2.24
N LEU A 51 -5.94 2.86 2.00
CA LEU A 51 -5.12 2.26 3.07
C LEU A 51 -4.39 3.36 3.88
N ALA A 52 -3.86 4.37 3.19
CA ALA A 52 -3.25 5.53 3.86
C ALA A 52 -4.27 6.29 4.70
N ALA A 53 -5.44 6.61 4.15
CA ALA A 53 -6.52 7.29 4.86
C ALA A 53 -7.04 6.49 6.05
N ALA A 54 -7.10 5.15 5.93
CA ALA A 54 -7.51 4.25 7.00
C ALA A 54 -6.49 4.13 8.14
N GLY A 55 -5.24 4.53 7.92
CA GLY A 55 -4.19 4.52 8.93
C GLY A 55 -3.49 3.18 9.08
N ILE A 56 -3.23 2.50 7.97
CA ILE A 56 -2.27 1.38 7.95
C ILE A 56 -0.89 1.93 8.33
N GLY A 57 -0.22 1.28 9.28
CA GLY A 57 1.03 1.82 9.82
C GLY A 57 2.20 1.79 8.84
N LYS A 58 2.26 0.78 7.97
CA LYS A 58 3.31 0.63 6.97
C LYS A 58 2.75 0.16 5.64
N ILE A 59 3.09 0.87 4.56
CA ILE A 59 2.72 0.51 3.19
C ILE A 59 4.00 0.34 2.36
N GLY A 60 4.21 -0.87 1.83
CA GLY A 60 5.19 -1.12 0.80
C GLY A 60 4.57 -0.93 -0.58
N ILE A 61 5.31 -0.37 -1.50
CA ILE A 61 4.89 -0.16 -2.90
C ILE A 61 5.90 -0.83 -3.81
N VAL A 62 5.44 -1.73 -4.68
CA VAL A 62 6.26 -2.35 -5.72
C VAL A 62 5.74 -1.92 -7.08
N ASP A 63 6.54 -1.24 -7.84
CA ASP A 63 6.29 -0.91 -9.25
C ASP A 63 7.62 -0.59 -9.93
N PHE A 64 7.73 -0.81 -11.24
CA PHE A 64 8.93 -0.51 -12.01
C PHE A 64 8.69 0.51 -13.12
N ASP A 65 7.43 0.94 -13.27
CA ASP A 65 7.03 1.88 -14.32
C ASP A 65 7.25 3.33 -13.92
N VAL A 66 7.27 4.18 -14.93
CA VAL A 66 7.14 5.63 -14.80
C VAL A 66 5.70 6.06 -15.06
N VAL A 67 5.33 7.21 -14.54
CA VAL A 67 4.02 7.82 -14.80
C VAL A 67 3.96 8.28 -16.26
N ASP A 68 2.97 7.78 -16.99
CA ASP A 68 2.68 8.20 -18.36
C ASP A 68 1.38 9.02 -18.41
N PHE A 69 1.33 10.01 -19.30
CA PHE A 69 0.17 10.90 -19.44
C PHE A 69 -1.12 10.12 -19.72
N SER A 70 -1.04 9.04 -20.52
CA SER A 70 -2.16 8.16 -20.83
C SER A 70 -2.69 7.34 -19.63
N ASN A 71 -1.93 7.29 -18.54
CA ASN A 71 -2.33 6.59 -17.31
C ASN A 71 -3.26 7.43 -16.43
N LEU A 72 -3.18 8.75 -16.50
CA LEU A 72 -3.80 9.69 -15.54
C LEU A 72 -5.32 9.62 -15.49
N GLN A 73 -5.97 9.12 -16.53
CA GLN A 73 -7.43 8.97 -16.56
C GLN A 73 -7.96 7.90 -15.58
N ARG A 74 -7.08 7.02 -15.02
CA ARG A 74 -7.47 5.96 -14.07
C ARG A 74 -6.50 5.73 -12.92
N GLN A 75 -5.25 6.16 -13.04
CA GLN A 75 -4.20 6.00 -12.02
C GLN A 75 -4.14 7.23 -11.12
N ILE A 76 -5.17 7.39 -10.30
CA ILE A 76 -5.47 8.62 -9.55
C ILE A 76 -4.49 8.95 -8.41
N ALA A 77 -3.55 8.06 -8.09
CA ALA A 77 -2.44 8.37 -7.18
C ALA A 77 -1.40 9.28 -7.81
N HIS A 78 -1.44 9.48 -9.14
CA HIS A 78 -0.48 10.26 -9.90
C HIS A 78 -1.14 11.48 -10.51
N GLY A 79 -0.43 12.60 -10.56
CA GLY A 79 -0.88 13.84 -11.17
C GLY A 79 -0.11 14.19 -12.45
N THR A 80 -0.55 15.23 -13.16
CA THR A 80 0.12 15.71 -14.40
C THR A 80 1.57 16.11 -14.14
N ALA A 81 1.88 16.63 -12.96
CA ALA A 81 3.25 17.01 -12.58
C ALA A 81 4.19 15.80 -12.40
N ASP A 82 3.62 14.59 -12.26
CA ASP A 82 4.39 13.35 -12.03
C ASP A 82 4.80 12.66 -13.33
N VAL A 83 4.34 13.11 -14.49
CA VAL A 83 4.67 12.47 -15.77
C VAL A 83 6.19 12.35 -15.96
N GLY A 84 6.64 11.12 -16.23
CA GLY A 84 8.05 10.77 -16.37
C GLY A 84 8.76 10.40 -15.07
N ARG A 85 8.13 10.57 -13.90
CA ARG A 85 8.68 10.16 -12.60
C ARG A 85 8.37 8.69 -12.30
N PRO A 86 9.19 8.00 -11.48
CA PRO A 86 8.87 6.66 -11.01
C PRO A 86 7.50 6.64 -10.30
N LYS A 87 6.64 5.69 -10.64
CA LYS A 87 5.31 5.56 -10.02
C LYS A 87 5.40 5.35 -8.51
N VAL A 88 6.40 4.63 -8.02
CA VAL A 88 6.60 4.38 -6.59
C VAL A 88 6.87 5.67 -5.81
N GLU A 89 7.62 6.61 -6.38
CA GLU A 89 7.90 7.89 -5.74
C GLU A 89 6.67 8.80 -5.73
N SER A 90 5.98 8.92 -6.87
CA SER A 90 4.71 9.65 -6.96
C SER A 90 3.66 9.08 -5.98
N GLY A 91 3.52 7.76 -5.93
CA GLY A 91 2.62 7.09 -4.99
C GLY A 91 2.97 7.35 -3.52
N LYS A 92 4.26 7.34 -3.18
CA LYS A 92 4.74 7.68 -1.83
C LYS A 92 4.38 9.11 -1.44
N GLU A 93 4.60 10.08 -2.32
CA GLU A 93 4.23 11.48 -2.06
C GLU A 93 2.73 11.63 -1.84
N THR A 94 1.91 10.96 -2.63
CA THR A 94 0.45 10.96 -2.48
C THR A 94 0.02 10.37 -1.14
N ILE A 95 0.58 9.21 -0.74
CA ILE A 95 0.31 8.63 0.58
C ILE A 95 0.66 9.61 1.69
N ASN A 96 1.86 10.19 1.65
CA ASN A 96 2.32 11.12 2.68
C ASN A 96 1.49 12.42 2.72
N SER A 97 0.94 12.85 1.60
CA SER A 97 0.02 14.00 1.55
C SER A 97 -1.34 13.71 2.20
N ILE A 98 -1.80 12.46 2.11
CA ILE A 98 -3.05 12.01 2.74
C ILE A 98 -2.82 11.76 4.24
N ASN A 99 -1.74 11.04 4.57
CA ASN A 99 -1.45 10.66 5.94
C ASN A 99 0.07 10.56 6.19
N PRO A 100 0.69 11.59 6.80
CA PRO A 100 2.13 11.62 7.05
C PRO A 100 2.59 10.60 8.12
N GLU A 101 1.68 10.02 8.90
CA GLU A 101 2.00 9.03 9.92
C GLU A 101 2.26 7.62 9.33
N VAL A 102 1.97 7.42 8.04
CA VAL A 102 2.19 6.13 7.38
C VAL A 102 3.65 6.00 6.95
N GLU A 103 4.31 4.95 7.40
CA GLU A 103 5.64 4.58 6.89
C GLU A 103 5.50 4.04 5.46
N VAL A 104 6.16 4.67 4.49
CA VAL A 104 6.13 4.21 3.09
C VAL A 104 7.49 3.69 2.66
N VAL A 105 7.54 2.43 2.25
CA VAL A 105 8.72 1.78 1.69
C VAL A 105 8.51 1.55 0.20
N VAL A 106 9.42 2.05 -0.62
CA VAL A 106 9.37 1.89 -2.08
C VAL A 106 10.31 0.80 -2.55
N HIS A 107 9.83 -0.02 -3.47
CA HIS A 107 10.58 -1.06 -4.17
C HIS A 107 10.44 -0.78 -5.68
N GLU A 108 11.36 0.03 -6.22
CA GLU A 108 11.40 0.34 -7.66
C GLU A 108 12.01 -0.84 -8.41
N THR A 109 11.20 -1.88 -8.58
CA THR A 109 11.63 -3.12 -9.22
C THR A 109 10.47 -3.90 -9.80
N ARG A 110 10.77 -4.77 -10.77
CA ARG A 110 9.85 -5.80 -11.23
C ARG A 110 9.94 -7.01 -10.30
N LEU A 111 8.80 -7.54 -9.85
CA LEU A 111 8.79 -8.80 -9.12
C LEU A 111 9.22 -9.96 -10.03
N SER A 112 10.09 -10.79 -9.48
CA SER A 112 10.60 -12.01 -10.10
C SER A 112 10.73 -13.12 -9.06
N ALA A 113 11.00 -14.36 -9.51
CA ALA A 113 11.27 -15.48 -8.61
C ALA A 113 12.47 -15.23 -7.69
N ASP A 114 13.43 -14.39 -8.13
CA ASP A 114 14.66 -14.14 -7.38
C ASP A 114 14.46 -13.17 -6.20
N ASN A 115 13.46 -12.27 -6.27
CA ASN A 115 13.28 -11.20 -5.28
C ASN A 115 11.95 -11.23 -4.53
N VAL A 116 10.95 -11.94 -5.02
CA VAL A 116 9.59 -11.92 -4.48
C VAL A 116 9.52 -12.33 -3.00
N MET A 117 10.26 -13.35 -2.61
CA MET A 117 10.25 -13.86 -1.23
C MET A 117 10.85 -12.85 -0.25
N GLU A 118 11.97 -12.23 -0.62
CA GLU A 118 12.64 -11.21 0.19
C GLU A 118 11.78 -9.96 0.35
N ILE A 119 11.19 -9.48 -0.76
CA ILE A 119 10.36 -8.27 -0.76
C ILE A 119 9.09 -8.49 0.07
N MET A 120 8.43 -9.64 -0.04
CA MET A 120 7.17 -9.91 0.65
C MET A 120 7.34 -10.28 2.14
N ALA A 121 8.46 -10.86 2.53
CA ALA A 121 8.67 -11.38 3.88
C ALA A 121 8.36 -10.37 5.01
N PRO A 122 8.73 -9.09 4.93
CA PRO A 122 8.51 -8.11 6.00
C PRO A 122 7.06 -7.63 6.18
N TYR A 123 6.12 -8.00 5.30
CA TYR A 123 4.74 -7.50 5.32
C TYR A 123 3.76 -8.54 5.83
N ASP A 124 2.68 -8.09 6.46
CA ASP A 124 1.63 -8.97 7.01
C ASP A 124 0.63 -9.41 5.94
N ILE A 125 0.32 -8.51 5.01
CA ILE A 125 -0.69 -8.69 3.96
C ILE A 125 -0.12 -8.24 2.62
N VAL A 126 -0.46 -8.95 1.56
CA VAL A 126 -0.13 -8.57 0.17
C VAL A 126 -1.40 -8.23 -0.57
N VAL A 127 -1.39 -7.12 -1.30
CA VAL A 127 -2.49 -6.68 -2.17
C VAL A 127 -1.98 -6.61 -3.60
N ASP A 128 -2.61 -7.39 -4.49
CA ASP A 128 -2.21 -7.50 -5.89
C ASP A 128 -3.04 -6.58 -6.78
N GLY A 129 -2.47 -5.43 -7.10
CA GLY A 129 -3.03 -4.44 -8.03
C GLY A 129 -2.56 -4.60 -9.48
N THR A 130 -1.99 -5.76 -9.85
CA THR A 130 -1.44 -5.99 -11.19
C THR A 130 -2.51 -6.44 -12.19
N ASP A 131 -2.23 -6.24 -13.47
CA ASP A 131 -3.13 -6.58 -14.57
C ASP A 131 -2.61 -7.74 -15.44
N ASN A 132 -1.52 -8.40 -15.02
CA ASN A 132 -0.92 -9.51 -15.78
C ASN A 132 -0.84 -10.80 -14.98
N PHE A 133 -1.15 -11.92 -15.64
CA PHE A 133 -1.19 -13.24 -15.02
C PHE A 133 0.16 -13.72 -14.46
N PRO A 134 1.30 -13.54 -15.14
CA PRO A 134 2.58 -14.00 -14.60
C PRO A 134 2.87 -13.43 -13.21
N THR A 135 2.66 -12.14 -12.98
CA THR A 135 2.87 -11.52 -11.68
C THR A 135 1.84 -12.01 -10.66
N ARG A 136 0.58 -12.19 -11.05
CA ARG A 136 -0.47 -12.71 -10.16
C ARG A 136 -0.16 -14.12 -9.66
N TYR A 137 0.26 -15.02 -10.56
CA TYR A 137 0.67 -16.38 -10.15
C TYR A 137 1.89 -16.35 -9.25
N LEU A 138 2.91 -15.57 -9.59
CA LEU A 138 4.11 -15.42 -8.76
C LEU A 138 3.76 -14.89 -7.35
N THR A 139 2.91 -13.88 -7.27
CA THR A 139 2.42 -13.30 -6.01
C THR A 139 1.67 -14.33 -5.18
N ASN A 140 0.75 -15.05 -5.82
CA ASN A 140 -0.01 -16.12 -5.16
C ASN A 140 0.90 -17.20 -4.58
N ASP A 141 1.82 -17.72 -5.39
CA ASP A 141 2.73 -18.78 -4.97
C ASP A 141 3.62 -18.34 -3.81
N ALA A 142 4.17 -17.14 -3.89
CA ALA A 142 4.96 -16.57 -2.80
C ALA A 142 4.13 -16.37 -1.52
N CYS A 143 2.90 -15.90 -1.62
CA CYS A 143 1.99 -15.75 -0.48
C CYS A 143 1.66 -17.08 0.17
N VAL A 144 1.41 -18.14 -0.63
CA VAL A 144 1.18 -19.51 -0.11
C VAL A 144 2.40 -20.00 0.67
N LEU A 145 3.60 -19.87 0.09
CA LEU A 145 4.84 -20.29 0.74
C LEU A 145 5.13 -19.51 2.03
N LEU A 146 4.87 -18.21 2.03
CA LEU A 146 5.07 -17.33 3.19
C LEU A 146 3.90 -17.36 4.18
N LYS A 147 2.80 -18.05 3.85
CA LYS A 147 1.56 -18.13 4.64
C LYS A 147 0.96 -16.72 4.90
N LYS A 148 0.97 -15.89 3.88
CA LYS A 148 0.43 -14.52 3.96
C LYS A 148 -0.92 -14.41 3.22
N PRO A 149 -1.86 -13.61 3.75
CA PRO A 149 -3.04 -13.24 3.00
C PRO A 149 -2.67 -12.53 1.69
N ASN A 150 -3.33 -12.92 0.60
CA ASN A 150 -3.27 -12.26 -0.71
C ASN A 150 -4.68 -11.79 -1.10
N VAL A 151 -4.82 -10.51 -1.45
CA VAL A 151 -6.07 -9.85 -1.80
C VAL A 151 -6.00 -9.31 -3.22
#